data_a35a4be4f72a799a7159e355f2a86a83
#
_entry.id   a35a4be4f72a799a7159e355f2a86a83
#
_cell.length_a   1.000
_cell.length_b   1.000
_cell.length_c   1.000
_cell.angle_alpha   90.00
_cell.angle_beta   90.00
_cell.angle_gamma   90.00
#
_symmetry.space_group_name_H-M   'P 1'
#
loop_
_entity.id
_entity.type
_entity.pdbx_description
1 polymer ?
#
loop_
_entity_poly.entity_id
_entity_poly.type
_entity_poly.pdbx_seq_one_letter_code
_entity_poly.pdbx_strand_id
1 'polypeptide(L)'
;VIIPVTFYNGFKKINIDKIFRLIRGVILASLLIAFIYSVFEILIVKLNMVYLKKSILNLFDYFPFTEAKTDMRLRRISSVTFEPPALGTYLLSIAGWMFSYVFTEKNRLKYLPSLIVIFLGFMSGSRAAFFIILIQLLVAIIFFIKQRSRSNNIYKIFFGVFIFSVLTLVYFNKPIFEYVKKEINSFKLDDSTHALSNKSRFGIQQAMLRVFKEHPISGTGYGLQAFESRKKYPVWAKKNNWEFRLKYLNQNDKRFPPGYNMYLRILSETGLVGLLFFGLIILQIFLWCYNNLKAKNSIVAFIIFISMIGFSLNWLKMDSFRIYFFWLCLALIWIVESRKKMQNE
;
A
#
# COMPACT_ATOMS: atom_id res chain seq x y z
N VAL A 1 3.39 -10.49 -16.45
CA VAL A 1 3.14 -11.94 -16.68
C VAL A 1 4.32 -12.81 -16.20
N ILE A 2 5.57 -12.43 -16.43
CA ILE A 2 6.76 -13.24 -16.05
C ILE A 2 6.80 -13.56 -14.54
N ILE A 3 6.64 -12.55 -13.68
CA ILE A 3 6.80 -12.68 -12.22
C ILE A 3 5.87 -13.74 -11.60
N PRO A 4 4.53 -13.73 -11.81
CA PRO A 4 3.68 -14.75 -11.22
C PRO A 4 3.94 -16.15 -11.80
N VAL A 5 4.35 -16.27 -13.06
CA VAL A 5 4.74 -17.55 -13.66
C VAL A 5 6.01 -18.11 -13.02
N THR A 6 7.01 -17.23 -12.75
CA THR A 6 8.23 -17.62 -12.04
C THR A 6 7.93 -18.13 -10.64
N PHE A 7 7.13 -17.41 -9.85
CA PHE A 7 6.69 -17.84 -8.54
C PHE A 7 5.91 -19.16 -8.59
N TYR A 8 4.98 -19.29 -9.54
CA TYR A 8 4.21 -20.52 -9.73
C TYR A 8 5.13 -21.71 -10.01
N ASN A 9 6.05 -21.58 -10.97
CA ASN A 9 6.98 -22.65 -11.33
C ASN A 9 7.94 -23.02 -10.19
N GLY A 10 8.41 -22.04 -9.42
CA GLY A 10 9.26 -22.27 -8.26
C GLY A 10 8.55 -23.00 -7.11
N PHE A 11 7.25 -22.75 -6.93
CA PHE A 11 6.51 -23.23 -5.76
C PHE A 11 5.53 -24.38 -6.05
N LYS A 12 5.16 -24.65 -7.31
CA LYS A 12 4.12 -25.64 -7.65
C LYS A 12 4.33 -27.04 -7.07
N LYS A 13 5.59 -27.46 -6.85
CA LYS A 13 5.94 -28.77 -6.28
C LYS A 13 6.06 -28.80 -4.75
N ILE A 14 6.08 -27.63 -4.08
CA ILE A 14 6.30 -27.50 -2.64
C ILE A 14 4.95 -27.44 -1.92
N ASN A 15 4.78 -28.17 -0.80
CA ASN A 15 3.55 -28.13 -0.02
C ASN A 15 3.15 -26.70 0.35
N ILE A 16 1.83 -26.40 0.28
CA ILE A 16 1.30 -25.04 0.49
C ILE A 16 1.62 -24.49 1.88
N ASP A 17 1.57 -25.33 2.91
CA ASP A 17 1.90 -24.91 4.27
C ASP A 17 3.39 -24.60 4.44
N LYS A 18 4.26 -25.32 3.70
CA LYS A 18 5.69 -25.04 3.67
C LYS A 18 5.97 -23.72 2.93
N ILE A 19 5.32 -23.50 1.78
CA ILE A 19 5.39 -22.23 1.04
C ILE A 19 4.96 -21.06 1.94
N PHE A 20 3.80 -21.21 2.60
CA PHE A 20 3.27 -20.20 3.49
C PHE A 20 4.25 -19.85 4.61
N ARG A 21 4.77 -20.84 5.33
CA ARG A 21 5.73 -20.62 6.43
C ARG A 21 7.01 -19.97 5.94
N LEU A 22 7.55 -20.40 4.81
CA LEU A 22 8.78 -19.88 4.22
C LEU A 22 8.60 -18.41 3.82
N ILE A 23 7.58 -18.08 3.04
CA ILE A 23 7.33 -16.70 2.58
C ILE A 23 7.08 -15.79 3.78
N ARG A 24 6.25 -16.23 4.73
CA ARG A 24 5.95 -15.46 5.94
C ARG A 24 7.20 -15.21 6.79
N GLY A 25 8.07 -16.18 6.92
CA GLY A 25 9.35 -16.05 7.62
C GLY A 25 10.29 -15.05 6.95
N VAL A 26 10.43 -15.10 5.63
CA VAL A 26 11.24 -14.15 4.85
C VAL A 26 10.68 -12.72 4.98
N ILE A 27 9.36 -12.56 4.90
CA ILE A 27 8.72 -11.25 5.09
C ILE A 27 8.94 -10.73 6.51
N LEU A 28 8.84 -11.60 7.53
CA LEU A 28 9.13 -11.19 8.91
C LEU A 28 10.58 -10.76 9.07
N ALA A 29 11.54 -11.47 8.52
CA ALA A 29 12.96 -11.09 8.54
C ALA A 29 13.18 -9.73 7.86
N SER A 30 12.56 -9.49 6.69
CA SER A 30 12.59 -8.21 6.00
C SER A 30 11.97 -7.08 6.86
N LEU A 31 10.85 -7.34 7.53
CA LEU A 31 10.22 -6.38 8.44
C LEU A 31 11.11 -6.05 9.65
N LEU A 32 11.79 -7.05 10.20
CA LEU A 32 12.71 -6.83 11.33
C LEU A 32 13.91 -5.97 10.93
N ILE A 33 14.49 -6.19 9.75
CA ILE A 33 15.56 -5.32 9.21
C ILE A 33 15.05 -3.88 9.05
N ALA A 34 13.87 -3.71 8.43
CA ALA A 34 13.25 -2.40 8.27
C ALA A 34 12.96 -1.75 9.63
N PHE A 35 12.53 -2.51 10.63
CA PHE A 35 12.26 -2.02 11.98
C PHE A 35 13.53 -1.55 12.68
N ILE A 36 14.59 -2.37 12.68
CA ILE A 36 15.88 -2.03 13.30
C ILE A 36 16.43 -0.74 12.71
N TYR A 37 16.44 -0.62 11.37
CA TYR A 37 16.86 0.62 10.71
C TYR A 37 15.98 1.81 11.11
N SER A 38 14.65 1.62 11.16
CA SER A 38 13.72 2.68 11.55
C SER A 38 13.94 3.16 12.98
N VAL A 39 14.33 2.28 13.90
CA VAL A 39 14.70 2.70 15.29
C VAL A 39 15.85 3.68 15.25
N PHE A 40 16.92 3.39 14.51
CA PHE A 40 18.03 4.32 14.37
C PHE A 40 17.63 5.61 13.65
N GLU A 41 16.81 5.52 12.62
CA GLU A 41 16.30 6.70 11.92
C GLU A 41 15.44 7.58 12.86
N ILE A 42 14.65 6.98 13.75
CA ILE A 42 13.89 7.72 14.79
C ILE A 42 14.84 8.48 15.72
N LEU A 43 15.91 7.85 16.19
CA LEU A 43 16.91 8.51 17.04
C LEU A 43 17.53 9.72 16.33
N ILE A 44 17.86 9.59 15.06
CA ILE A 44 18.45 10.67 14.26
C ILE A 44 17.44 11.78 13.99
N VAL A 45 16.25 11.42 13.45
CA VAL A 45 15.29 12.39 12.89
C VAL A 45 14.37 12.99 13.93
N LYS A 46 13.92 12.21 14.93
CA LYS A 46 12.99 12.67 15.98
C LYS A 46 13.70 13.17 17.22
N LEU A 47 14.76 12.49 17.65
CA LEU A 47 15.55 12.86 18.85
C LEU A 47 16.78 13.72 18.53
N ASN A 48 16.97 14.13 17.26
CA ASN A 48 18.05 14.99 16.79
C ASN A 48 19.49 14.45 17.08
N MET A 49 19.66 13.13 17.18
CA MET A 49 20.99 12.50 17.36
C MET A 49 21.75 12.45 16.03
N VAL A 50 22.03 13.63 15.44
CA VAL A 50 22.59 13.76 14.08
C VAL A 50 23.98 13.12 13.94
N TYR A 51 24.74 13.03 15.05
CA TYR A 51 26.08 12.41 15.07
C TYR A 51 26.05 10.92 14.68
N LEU A 52 24.93 10.22 14.90
CA LEU A 52 24.78 8.82 14.51
C LEU A 52 24.55 8.64 13.00
N LYS A 53 24.17 9.70 12.29
CA LYS A 53 23.74 9.63 10.90
C LYS A 53 24.78 9.00 10.00
N LYS A 54 26.03 9.46 10.05
CA LYS A 54 27.10 8.98 9.16
C LYS A 54 27.39 7.49 9.38
N SER A 55 27.56 7.09 10.63
CA SER A 55 27.88 5.70 10.99
C SER A 55 26.78 4.72 10.59
N ILE A 56 25.50 5.11 10.80
CA ILE A 56 24.36 4.25 10.50
C ILE A 56 24.13 4.15 8.98
N LEU A 57 24.20 5.26 8.25
CA LEU A 57 24.06 5.24 6.78
C LEU A 57 25.15 4.38 6.15
N ASN A 58 26.41 4.56 6.55
CA ASN A 58 27.53 3.77 6.05
C ASN A 58 27.32 2.26 6.32
N LEU A 59 26.78 1.88 7.48
CA LEU A 59 26.48 0.47 7.77
C LEU A 59 25.47 -0.10 6.78
N PHE A 60 24.43 0.67 6.43
CA PHE A 60 23.36 0.20 5.53
C PHE A 60 23.72 0.31 4.05
N ASP A 61 24.74 1.06 3.67
CA ASP A 61 25.27 1.09 2.29
C ASP A 61 25.83 -0.26 1.85
N TYR A 62 26.20 -1.14 2.78
CA TYR A 62 26.61 -2.52 2.49
C TYR A 62 25.47 -3.45 2.12
N PHE A 63 24.20 -3.09 2.43
CA PHE A 63 23.07 -3.92 2.08
C PHE A 63 22.62 -3.63 0.64
N PRO A 64 22.60 -4.64 -0.26
CA PRO A 64 22.13 -4.45 -1.61
C PRO A 64 20.64 -4.08 -1.62
N PHE A 65 20.24 -3.28 -2.61
CA PHE A 65 18.84 -2.85 -2.81
C PHE A 65 18.24 -1.96 -1.71
N THR A 66 19.05 -1.38 -0.84
CA THR A 66 18.60 -0.36 0.12
C THR A 66 18.90 1.03 -0.43
N GLU A 67 17.94 1.95 -0.29
CA GLU A 67 18.10 3.36 -0.66
C GLU A 67 17.83 4.23 0.57
N ALA A 68 18.59 3.99 1.63
CA ALA A 68 18.39 4.68 2.90
C ALA A 68 18.65 6.18 2.79
N LYS A 69 17.62 6.99 3.03
CA LYS A 69 17.67 8.45 3.06
C LYS A 69 16.99 8.97 4.30
N THR A 70 17.66 9.86 5.04
CA THR A 70 17.07 10.51 6.20
C THR A 70 16.44 11.84 5.81
N ASP A 71 15.13 12.00 6.03
CA ASP A 71 14.42 13.26 5.80
C ASP A 71 14.38 14.10 7.09
N MET A 72 15.45 14.86 7.32
CA MET A 72 15.54 15.77 8.47
C MET A 72 14.54 16.93 8.40
N ARG A 73 14.14 17.35 7.18
CA ARG A 73 13.26 18.52 6.98
C ARG A 73 11.82 18.21 7.38
N LEU A 74 11.28 17.10 6.93
CA LEU A 74 9.90 16.72 7.20
C LEU A 74 9.76 15.83 8.43
N ARG A 75 10.86 15.44 9.05
CA ARG A 75 10.92 14.53 10.21
C ARG A 75 10.10 13.26 10.03
N ARG A 76 10.13 12.70 8.82
CA ARG A 76 9.46 11.46 8.43
C ARG A 76 10.47 10.33 8.38
N ILE A 77 9.96 9.11 8.49
CA ILE A 77 10.76 7.89 8.46
C ILE A 77 10.51 7.16 7.15
N SER A 78 11.58 6.83 6.46
CA SER A 78 11.59 6.06 5.22
C SER A 78 12.16 4.65 5.37
N SER A 79 12.79 4.36 6.50
CA SER A 79 13.48 3.10 6.73
C SER A 79 14.51 2.84 5.62
N VAL A 80 14.66 1.59 5.20
CA VAL A 80 15.55 1.16 4.10
C VAL A 80 15.03 1.53 2.70
N THR A 81 13.95 2.32 2.61
CA THR A 81 13.40 2.76 1.33
C THR A 81 13.77 4.20 1.02
N PHE A 82 13.69 4.58 -0.26
CA PHE A 82 14.09 5.91 -0.73
C PHE A 82 13.18 7.06 -0.28
N GLU A 83 11.93 6.76 0.18
CA GLU A 83 10.98 7.77 0.66
C GLU A 83 9.88 7.18 1.57
N PRO A 84 9.27 7.98 2.47
CA PRO A 84 8.22 7.53 3.36
C PRO A 84 7.00 6.88 2.68
N PRO A 85 6.48 7.34 1.53
CA PRO A 85 5.42 6.66 0.80
C PRO A 85 5.79 5.26 0.32
N ALA A 86 7.06 5.02 -0.02
CA ALA A 86 7.55 3.70 -0.42
C ALA A 86 7.56 2.72 0.76
N LEU A 87 8.02 3.16 1.95
CA LEU A 87 7.86 2.40 3.19
C LEU A 87 6.39 2.07 3.45
N GLY A 88 5.50 3.05 3.32
CA GLY A 88 4.06 2.83 3.47
C GLY A 88 3.53 1.78 2.50
N THR A 89 3.95 1.79 1.23
CA THR A 89 3.55 0.80 0.22
C THR A 89 4.07 -0.60 0.55
N TYR A 90 5.29 -0.71 1.07
CA TYR A 90 5.84 -1.96 1.57
C TYR A 90 4.99 -2.50 2.73
N LEU A 91 4.73 -1.69 3.75
CA LEU A 91 4.00 -2.11 4.96
C LEU A 91 2.58 -2.58 4.66
N LEU A 92 1.81 -1.85 3.84
CA LEU A 92 0.47 -2.28 3.45
C LEU A 92 0.47 -3.56 2.62
N SER A 93 1.54 -3.81 1.87
CA SER A 93 1.69 -5.03 1.05
C SER A 93 1.91 -6.28 1.89
N ILE A 94 2.61 -6.13 3.03
CA ILE A 94 2.91 -7.23 3.95
C ILE A 94 1.92 -7.35 5.11
N ALA A 95 1.01 -6.39 5.28
CA ALA A 95 0.09 -6.34 6.42
C ALA A 95 -0.71 -7.64 6.60
N GLY A 96 -1.27 -8.20 5.53
CA GLY A 96 -2.00 -9.47 5.57
C GLY A 96 -1.14 -10.64 6.09
N TRP A 97 0.13 -10.69 5.68
CA TRP A 97 1.09 -11.70 6.16
C TRP A 97 1.38 -11.55 7.64
N MET A 98 1.59 -10.33 8.12
CA MET A 98 1.91 -10.05 9.52
C MET A 98 0.70 -10.24 10.43
N PHE A 99 -0.49 -9.86 9.99
CA PHE A 99 -1.73 -10.10 10.74
C PHE A 99 -2.04 -11.60 10.84
N SER A 100 -1.59 -12.43 9.89
CA SER A 100 -1.78 -13.89 9.94
C SER A 100 -1.16 -14.56 11.16
N TYR A 101 -0.11 -13.98 11.76
CA TYR A 101 0.50 -14.50 12.99
C TYR A 101 -0.50 -14.60 14.15
N VAL A 102 -1.43 -13.65 14.24
CA VAL A 102 -2.45 -13.63 15.29
C VAL A 102 -3.35 -14.88 15.25
N PHE A 103 -3.56 -15.44 14.05
CA PHE A 103 -4.42 -16.61 13.84
C PHE A 103 -3.67 -17.94 14.00
N THR A 104 -2.40 -17.97 13.61
CA THR A 104 -1.66 -19.23 13.47
C THR A 104 -0.75 -19.55 14.65
N GLU A 105 -0.32 -18.52 15.39
CA GLU A 105 0.61 -18.72 16.51
C GLU A 105 -0.13 -18.71 17.86
N LYS A 106 0.36 -19.55 18.78
CA LYS A 106 -0.18 -19.64 20.16
C LYS A 106 0.55 -18.72 21.14
N ASN A 107 1.79 -18.36 20.83
CA ASN A 107 2.63 -17.53 21.70
C ASN A 107 2.09 -16.07 21.77
N ARG A 108 2.35 -15.38 22.88
CA ARG A 108 2.02 -13.95 23.05
C ARG A 108 2.75 -13.03 22.05
N LEU A 109 3.92 -13.45 21.57
CA LEU A 109 4.68 -12.70 20.55
C LEU A 109 3.98 -12.65 19.18
N LYS A 110 2.88 -13.38 18.97
CA LYS A 110 2.10 -13.35 17.74
C LYS A 110 1.58 -11.96 17.35
N TYR A 111 1.42 -11.06 18.29
CA TYR A 111 0.96 -9.69 18.05
C TYR A 111 2.09 -8.76 17.58
N LEU A 112 3.35 -9.10 17.84
CA LEU A 112 4.51 -8.25 17.59
C LEU A 112 4.66 -7.85 16.11
N PRO A 113 4.54 -8.76 15.12
CA PRO A 113 4.63 -8.38 13.70
C PRO A 113 3.57 -7.36 13.30
N SER A 114 2.35 -7.52 13.80
CA SER A 114 1.23 -6.60 13.52
C SER A 114 1.47 -5.21 14.15
N LEU A 115 1.97 -5.18 15.37
CA LEU A 115 2.31 -3.94 16.08
C LEU A 115 3.44 -3.18 15.38
N ILE A 116 4.46 -3.88 14.88
CA ILE A 116 5.56 -3.27 14.12
C ILE A 116 5.02 -2.61 12.84
N VAL A 117 4.15 -3.28 12.09
CA VAL A 117 3.54 -2.74 10.86
C VAL A 117 2.76 -1.46 11.16
N ILE A 118 1.93 -1.45 12.22
CA ILE A 118 1.12 -0.30 12.61
C ILE A 118 2.03 0.85 13.07
N PHE A 119 3.01 0.55 13.92
CA PHE A 119 3.97 1.52 14.45
C PHE A 119 4.78 2.20 13.33
N LEU A 120 5.36 1.42 12.42
CA LEU A 120 6.12 1.96 11.29
C LEU A 120 5.20 2.71 10.31
N GLY A 121 3.99 2.25 10.10
CA GLY A 121 2.98 2.94 9.31
C GLY A 121 2.69 4.34 9.85
N PHE A 122 2.52 4.46 11.16
CA PHE A 122 2.34 5.75 11.84
C PHE A 122 3.59 6.63 11.73
N MET A 123 4.78 6.08 12.06
CA MET A 123 6.04 6.82 12.04
C MET A 123 6.46 7.29 10.64
N SER A 124 6.06 6.57 9.58
CA SER A 124 6.35 6.97 8.20
C SER A 124 5.78 8.34 7.83
N GLY A 125 4.76 8.83 8.56
CA GLY A 125 4.05 10.06 8.22
C GLY A 125 3.34 10.00 6.85
N SER A 126 3.20 8.82 6.26
CA SER A 126 2.43 8.61 5.03
C SER A 126 0.96 8.37 5.38
N ARG A 127 0.18 9.48 5.46
CA ARG A 127 -1.24 9.47 5.85
C ARG A 127 -2.06 8.41 5.14
N ALA A 128 -1.96 8.37 3.81
CA ALA A 128 -2.74 7.42 3.02
C ALA A 128 -2.34 5.97 3.31
N ALA A 129 -1.04 5.68 3.47
CA ALA A 129 -0.59 4.32 3.80
C ALA A 129 -1.05 3.90 5.19
N PHE A 130 -0.93 4.78 6.18
CA PHE A 130 -1.39 4.50 7.54
C PHE A 130 -2.91 4.25 7.59
N PHE A 131 -3.69 5.07 6.90
CA PHE A 131 -5.14 4.89 6.81
C PHE A 131 -5.52 3.55 6.14
N ILE A 132 -4.82 3.15 5.08
CA ILE A 132 -5.02 1.85 4.43
C ILE A 132 -4.69 0.71 5.39
N ILE A 133 -3.58 0.79 6.13
CA ILE A 133 -3.19 -0.23 7.13
C ILE A 133 -4.26 -0.33 8.23
N LEU A 134 -4.86 0.77 8.66
CA LEU A 134 -5.95 0.75 9.63
C LEU A 134 -7.21 0.08 9.08
N ILE A 135 -7.56 0.30 7.81
CA ILE A 135 -8.66 -0.41 7.16
C ILE A 135 -8.36 -1.91 7.07
N GLN A 136 -7.15 -2.30 6.67
CA GLN A 136 -6.73 -3.70 6.64
C GLN A 136 -6.79 -4.35 8.03
N LEU A 137 -6.35 -3.64 9.06
CA LEU A 137 -6.42 -4.10 10.45
C LEU A 137 -7.88 -4.28 10.91
N LEU A 138 -8.74 -3.33 10.62
CA LEU A 138 -10.16 -3.38 10.96
C LEU A 138 -10.83 -4.60 10.32
N VAL A 139 -10.58 -4.84 9.03
CA VAL A 139 -11.12 -6.03 8.34
C VAL A 139 -10.54 -7.31 8.93
N ALA A 140 -9.24 -7.34 9.29
CA ALA A 140 -8.62 -8.48 9.96
C ALA A 140 -9.25 -8.76 11.34
N ILE A 141 -9.56 -7.73 12.12
CA ILE A 141 -10.23 -7.85 13.41
C ILE A 141 -11.64 -8.40 13.23
N ILE A 142 -12.43 -7.88 12.28
CA ILE A 142 -13.77 -8.38 11.98
C ILE A 142 -13.72 -9.87 11.63
N PHE A 143 -12.78 -10.27 10.79
CA PHE A 143 -12.58 -11.66 10.42
C PHE A 143 -12.22 -12.53 11.64
N PHE A 144 -11.27 -12.06 12.47
CA PHE A 144 -10.85 -12.75 13.70
C PHE A 144 -12.00 -13.01 14.65
N ILE A 145 -12.82 -11.99 14.92
CA ILE A 145 -13.95 -12.09 15.83
C ILE A 145 -15.00 -13.08 15.27
N LYS A 146 -15.30 -12.98 13.96
CA LYS A 146 -16.26 -13.87 13.29
C LYS A 146 -15.82 -15.34 13.34
N GLN A 147 -14.52 -15.61 13.21
CA GLN A 147 -13.99 -16.97 13.26
C GLN A 147 -14.04 -17.56 14.67
N ARG A 148 -13.84 -16.75 15.72
CA ARG A 148 -13.75 -17.20 17.12
C ARG A 148 -15.09 -17.20 17.85
N SER A 149 -16.04 -16.39 17.40
CA SER A 149 -17.34 -16.21 18.07
C SER A 149 -18.48 -16.87 17.28
N ARG A 150 -19.25 -17.72 17.96
CA ARG A 150 -20.55 -18.21 17.45
C ARG A 150 -21.63 -17.12 17.49
N SER A 151 -21.43 -16.03 18.23
CA SER A 151 -22.40 -14.93 18.38
C SER A 151 -22.09 -13.79 17.43
N ASN A 152 -23.06 -13.47 16.56
CA ASN A 152 -22.96 -12.36 15.59
C ASN A 152 -22.92 -10.95 16.23
N ASN A 153 -23.08 -10.83 17.55
CA ASN A 153 -23.18 -9.53 18.22
C ASN A 153 -21.86 -9.05 18.83
N ILE A 154 -20.92 -9.95 19.12
CA ILE A 154 -19.65 -9.59 19.77
C ILE A 154 -18.78 -8.69 18.89
N TYR A 155 -18.74 -8.93 17.55
CA TYR A 155 -17.97 -8.06 16.66
C TYR A 155 -18.54 -6.65 16.55
N LYS A 156 -19.88 -6.50 16.66
CA LYS A 156 -20.54 -5.18 16.66
C LYS A 156 -20.14 -4.38 17.88
N ILE A 157 -20.08 -5.05 19.05
CA ILE A 157 -19.66 -4.43 20.31
C ILE A 157 -18.19 -4.01 20.23
N PHE A 158 -17.28 -4.89 19.78
CA PHE A 158 -15.86 -4.55 19.62
C PHE A 158 -15.62 -3.44 18.60
N PHE A 159 -16.36 -3.45 17.48
CA PHE A 159 -16.31 -2.38 16.49
C PHE A 159 -16.82 -1.07 17.06
N GLY A 160 -17.93 -1.11 17.80
CA GLY A 160 -18.47 0.07 18.50
C GLY A 160 -17.49 0.61 19.55
N VAL A 161 -16.88 -0.26 20.35
CA VAL A 161 -15.85 0.13 21.34
C VAL A 161 -14.62 0.70 20.67
N PHE A 162 -14.15 0.12 19.55
CA PHE A 162 -13.02 0.65 18.81
C PHE A 162 -13.30 2.05 18.25
N ILE A 163 -14.45 2.24 17.58
CA ILE A 163 -14.86 3.57 17.07
C ILE A 163 -15.01 4.55 18.22
N PHE A 164 -15.69 4.14 19.31
CA PHE A 164 -15.88 4.98 20.48
C PHE A 164 -14.53 5.38 21.10
N SER A 165 -13.56 4.45 21.21
CA SER A 165 -12.22 4.74 21.73
C SER A 165 -11.47 5.73 20.84
N VAL A 166 -11.53 5.58 19.51
CA VAL A 166 -10.92 6.51 18.56
C VAL A 166 -11.58 7.89 18.66
N LEU A 167 -12.91 7.96 18.70
CA LEU A 167 -13.64 9.22 18.85
C LEU A 167 -13.34 9.90 20.19
N THR A 168 -13.26 9.11 21.28
CA THR A 168 -12.92 9.62 22.62
C THR A 168 -11.50 10.17 22.64
N LEU A 169 -10.51 9.46 22.08
CA LEU A 169 -9.13 9.95 21.98
C LEU A 169 -9.06 11.25 21.16
N VAL A 170 -9.78 11.34 20.06
CA VAL A 170 -9.82 12.56 19.23
C VAL A 170 -10.52 13.70 19.97
N TYR A 171 -11.63 13.41 20.69
CA TYR A 171 -12.41 14.44 21.37
C TYR A 171 -11.72 15.00 22.61
N PHE A 172 -11.16 14.15 23.47
CA PHE A 172 -10.55 14.57 24.74
C PHE A 172 -9.10 15.05 24.61
N ASN A 173 -8.44 14.80 23.47
CA ASN A 173 -7.05 15.21 23.27
C ASN A 173 -6.96 16.36 22.27
N LYS A 174 -7.04 17.62 22.77
CA LYS A 174 -6.93 18.83 21.93
C LYS A 174 -5.77 18.80 20.92
N PRO A 175 -4.53 18.40 21.32
CA PRO A 175 -3.43 18.26 20.36
C PRO A 175 -3.69 17.26 19.24
N ILE A 176 -4.35 16.14 19.51
CA ILE A 176 -4.72 15.17 18.49
C ILE A 176 -5.81 15.73 17.59
N PHE A 177 -6.81 16.42 18.12
CA PHE A 177 -7.86 17.05 17.34
C PHE A 177 -7.31 18.11 16.39
N GLU A 178 -6.44 19.00 16.88
CA GLU A 178 -5.75 20.00 16.05
C GLU A 178 -4.86 19.34 14.98
N TYR A 179 -4.18 18.24 15.32
CA TYR A 179 -3.41 17.46 14.36
C TYR A 179 -4.31 16.87 13.26
N VAL A 180 -5.42 16.21 13.63
CA VAL A 180 -6.38 15.65 12.67
C VAL A 180 -7.00 16.74 11.80
N LYS A 181 -7.40 17.88 12.38
CA LYS A 181 -7.93 19.05 11.66
C LYS A 181 -6.89 19.62 10.67
N LYS A 182 -5.63 19.75 11.10
CA LYS A 182 -4.52 20.16 10.23
C LYS A 182 -4.30 19.15 9.10
N GLU A 183 -4.38 17.85 9.37
CA GLU A 183 -4.24 16.81 8.36
C GLU A 183 -5.40 16.81 7.36
N ILE A 184 -6.65 16.99 7.80
CA ILE A 184 -7.81 17.14 6.91
C ILE A 184 -7.66 18.40 6.05
N ASN A 185 -7.30 19.53 6.65
CA ASN A 185 -7.09 20.78 5.92
C ASN A 185 -5.91 20.68 4.93
N SER A 186 -4.94 19.83 5.17
CA SER A 186 -3.81 19.63 4.26
C SER A 186 -4.17 18.96 2.93
N PHE A 187 -5.39 18.43 2.77
CA PHE A 187 -5.93 17.99 1.47
C PHE A 187 -6.45 19.15 0.62
N LYS A 188 -6.64 20.36 1.19
CA LYS A 188 -7.04 21.55 0.43
C LYS A 188 -5.94 21.93 -0.56
N LEU A 189 -6.35 22.55 -1.67
CA LEU A 189 -5.45 22.99 -2.73
C LEU A 189 -4.74 24.31 -2.41
N ASP A 190 -5.24 25.07 -1.43
CA ASP A 190 -4.74 26.38 -1.04
C ASP A 190 -4.17 26.34 0.39
N ASP A 191 -3.09 27.09 0.59
CA ASP A 191 -2.45 27.41 1.88
C ASP A 191 -2.05 26.23 2.80
N SER A 192 -1.92 25.01 2.26
CA SER A 192 -1.43 23.89 3.03
C SER A 192 0.05 23.59 2.74
N THR A 193 0.74 22.97 3.71
CA THR A 193 2.12 22.51 3.54
C THR A 193 2.31 21.52 2.38
N HIS A 194 1.20 20.95 1.89
CA HIS A 194 1.16 19.99 0.79
C HIS A 194 0.40 20.50 -0.45
N ALA A 195 0.00 21.77 -0.48
CA ALA A 195 -0.79 22.33 -1.57
C ALA A 195 -0.17 22.09 -2.95
N LEU A 196 1.14 22.32 -3.07
CA LEU A 196 1.85 22.14 -4.33
C LEU A 196 1.79 20.68 -4.83
N SER A 197 2.09 19.71 -3.95
CA SER A 197 2.02 18.29 -4.29
C SER A 197 0.58 17.83 -4.62
N ASN A 198 -0.43 18.38 -3.92
CA ASN A 198 -1.83 18.10 -4.22
C ASN A 198 -2.22 18.69 -5.57
N LYS A 199 -1.83 19.95 -5.86
CA LYS A 199 -2.04 20.60 -7.18
C LYS A 199 -1.43 19.76 -8.30
N SER A 200 -0.21 19.27 -8.13
CA SER A 200 0.44 18.42 -9.14
C SER A 200 -0.34 17.14 -9.39
N ARG A 201 -0.69 16.41 -8.33
CA ARG A 201 -1.39 15.12 -8.44
C ARG A 201 -2.78 15.27 -9.06
N PHE A 202 -3.61 16.16 -8.53
CA PHE A 202 -4.95 16.39 -9.05
C PHE A 202 -4.94 16.99 -10.47
N GLY A 203 -3.96 17.85 -10.78
CA GLY A 203 -3.77 18.37 -12.12
C GLY A 203 -3.47 17.28 -13.16
N ILE A 204 -2.61 16.32 -12.81
CA ILE A 204 -2.29 15.17 -13.66
C ILE A 204 -3.52 14.25 -13.80
N GLN A 205 -4.22 13.96 -12.69
CA GLN A 205 -5.44 13.16 -12.72
C GLN A 205 -6.55 13.79 -13.58
N GLN A 206 -6.73 15.13 -13.49
CA GLN A 206 -7.67 15.84 -14.35
C GLN A 206 -7.25 15.79 -15.82
N ALA A 207 -5.97 15.88 -16.13
CA ALA A 207 -5.48 15.72 -17.50
C ALA A 207 -5.79 14.31 -18.05
N MET A 208 -5.59 13.27 -17.26
CA MET A 208 -5.97 11.89 -17.65
C MET A 208 -7.47 11.76 -17.95
N LEU A 209 -8.32 12.38 -17.13
CA LEU A 209 -9.78 12.41 -17.41
C LEU A 209 -10.13 13.16 -18.69
N ARG A 210 -9.38 14.20 -19.07
CA ARG A 210 -9.56 14.89 -20.35
C ARG A 210 -9.14 13.98 -21.52
N VAL A 211 -8.03 13.25 -21.38
CA VAL A 211 -7.60 12.26 -22.37
C VAL A 211 -8.66 11.18 -22.54
N PHE A 212 -9.18 10.63 -21.43
CA PHE A 212 -10.26 9.64 -21.48
C PHE A 212 -11.51 10.15 -22.21
N LYS A 213 -11.93 11.39 -21.97
CA LYS A 213 -13.11 11.94 -22.65
C LYS A 213 -12.99 11.99 -24.19
N GLU A 214 -11.78 12.08 -24.70
CA GLU A 214 -11.50 12.05 -26.16
C GLU A 214 -11.44 10.63 -26.71
N HIS A 215 -11.03 9.66 -25.89
CA HIS A 215 -10.87 8.25 -26.27
C HIS A 215 -11.55 7.31 -25.27
N PRO A 216 -12.90 7.37 -25.11
CA PRO A 216 -13.58 6.73 -23.98
C PRO A 216 -13.62 5.19 -24.06
N ILE A 217 -13.61 4.60 -25.24
CA ILE A 217 -13.81 3.15 -25.42
C ILE A 217 -12.48 2.40 -25.27
N SER A 218 -11.48 2.74 -26.10
CA SER A 218 -10.21 2.02 -26.22
C SER A 218 -9.02 2.74 -25.59
N GLY A 219 -9.19 4.00 -25.16
CA GLY A 219 -8.10 4.84 -24.67
C GLY A 219 -7.12 5.24 -25.78
N THR A 220 -5.96 5.75 -25.36
CA THR A 220 -4.91 6.23 -26.28
C THR A 220 -3.82 5.19 -26.58
N GLY A 221 -3.84 4.05 -25.91
CA GLY A 221 -2.82 3.01 -25.99
C GLY A 221 -2.01 2.89 -24.69
N TYR A 222 -1.63 1.65 -24.36
CA TYR A 222 -0.89 1.34 -23.15
C TYR A 222 0.49 2.03 -23.14
N GLY A 223 0.79 2.74 -22.03
CA GLY A 223 2.04 3.47 -21.84
C GLY A 223 2.01 4.90 -22.40
N LEU A 224 0.96 5.35 -23.08
CA LEU A 224 0.89 6.67 -23.70
C LEU A 224 0.28 7.76 -22.81
N GLN A 225 -0.22 7.41 -21.63
CA GLN A 225 -0.88 8.33 -20.70
C GLN A 225 -0.09 9.62 -20.45
N ALA A 226 1.20 9.50 -20.17
CA ALA A 226 2.02 10.65 -19.81
C ALA A 226 2.23 11.63 -20.98
N PHE A 227 2.35 11.11 -22.21
CA PHE A 227 2.50 11.92 -23.42
C PHE A 227 1.22 12.72 -23.71
N GLU A 228 0.06 12.05 -23.68
CA GLU A 228 -1.21 12.70 -23.98
C GLU A 228 -1.66 13.64 -22.86
N SER A 229 -1.48 13.27 -21.60
CA SER A 229 -1.82 14.13 -20.45
C SER A 229 -0.98 15.41 -20.42
N ARG A 230 0.27 15.39 -20.91
CA ARG A 230 1.17 16.55 -20.94
C ARG A 230 0.54 17.75 -21.67
N LYS A 231 -0.22 17.50 -22.72
CA LYS A 231 -0.90 18.52 -23.52
C LYS A 231 -2.12 19.12 -22.83
N LYS A 232 -2.64 18.47 -21.75
CA LYS A 232 -3.96 18.70 -21.18
C LYS A 232 -3.98 19.16 -19.73
N TYR A 233 -2.80 19.50 -19.15
CA TYR A 233 -2.73 19.97 -17.78
C TYR A 233 -3.54 21.25 -17.57
N PRO A 234 -4.41 21.32 -16.54
CA PRO A 234 -5.21 22.48 -16.26
C PRO A 234 -4.34 23.67 -15.83
N VAL A 235 -4.79 24.88 -16.17
CA VAL A 235 -4.06 26.13 -15.88
C VAL A 235 -3.81 26.29 -14.39
N TRP A 236 -4.81 25.98 -13.55
CA TRP A 236 -4.72 26.11 -12.10
C TRP A 236 -3.61 25.22 -11.50
N ALA A 237 -3.36 24.03 -12.06
CA ALA A 237 -2.32 23.13 -11.59
C ALA A 237 -0.91 23.61 -11.96
N LYS A 238 -0.77 24.29 -13.10
CA LYS A 238 0.51 24.82 -13.60
C LYS A 238 0.89 26.14 -12.91
N LYS A 239 -0.11 26.96 -12.51
CA LYS A 239 0.11 28.28 -11.93
C LYS A 239 0.88 28.18 -10.60
N ASN A 240 2.04 28.85 -10.53
CA ASN A 240 2.94 28.87 -9.37
C ASN A 240 3.37 27.48 -8.89
N ASN A 241 3.51 26.54 -9.83
CA ASN A 241 3.91 25.16 -9.51
C ASN A 241 5.26 24.84 -10.17
N TRP A 242 6.32 24.79 -9.35
CA TRP A 242 7.66 24.50 -9.81
C TRP A 242 7.84 23.07 -10.33
N GLU A 243 7.05 22.08 -9.84
CA GLU A 243 7.11 20.69 -10.34
C GLU A 243 6.70 20.64 -11.82
N PHE A 244 5.65 21.36 -12.22
CA PHE A 244 5.29 21.47 -13.63
C PHE A 244 6.35 22.21 -14.43
N ARG A 245 6.85 23.34 -13.91
CA ARG A 245 7.82 24.16 -14.65
C ARG A 245 9.14 23.45 -14.86
N LEU A 246 9.72 22.82 -13.80
CA LEU A 246 11.07 22.25 -13.85
C LEU A 246 11.10 20.80 -14.31
N LYS A 247 10.02 20.03 -14.10
CA LYS A 247 9.99 18.60 -14.39
C LYS A 247 9.03 18.26 -15.52
N TYR A 248 7.73 18.48 -15.33
CA TYR A 248 6.69 17.87 -16.18
C TYR A 248 6.48 18.58 -17.52
N LEU A 249 6.78 19.87 -17.63
CA LEU A 249 6.69 20.65 -18.86
C LEU A 249 8.07 20.97 -19.46
N ASN A 250 9.16 20.69 -18.74
CA ASN A 250 10.51 20.90 -19.24
C ASN A 250 10.81 19.88 -20.34
N GLN A 251 11.08 20.37 -21.56
CA GLN A 251 11.39 19.52 -22.72
C GLN A 251 12.72 18.79 -22.57
N ASN A 252 13.66 19.35 -21.81
CA ASN A 252 14.97 18.74 -21.54
C ASN A 252 14.92 17.65 -20.47
N ASP A 253 13.84 17.56 -19.68
CA ASP A 253 13.66 16.52 -18.68
C ASP A 253 12.91 15.33 -19.29
N LYS A 254 13.61 14.21 -19.45
CA LYS A 254 13.07 12.99 -20.04
C LYS A 254 12.14 12.21 -19.09
N ARG A 255 11.98 12.68 -17.83
CA ARG A 255 11.11 12.03 -16.84
C ARG A 255 9.66 12.41 -17.10
N PHE A 256 8.83 11.40 -17.21
CA PHE A 256 7.39 11.57 -17.30
C PHE A 256 6.75 11.58 -15.91
N PRO A 257 5.70 12.40 -15.69
CA PRO A 257 5.00 12.40 -14.42
C PRO A 257 4.31 11.05 -14.20
N PRO A 258 4.32 10.51 -12.96
CA PRO A 258 3.46 9.39 -12.62
C PRO A 258 1.99 9.82 -12.67
N GLY A 259 1.08 8.90 -12.99
CA GLY A 259 -0.36 9.18 -13.04
C GLY A 259 -1.00 9.39 -11.68
N TYR A 260 -0.35 8.94 -10.60
CA TYR A 260 -0.86 9.00 -9.22
C TYR A 260 -2.23 8.35 -9.00
N ASN A 261 -2.73 7.59 -9.96
CA ASN A 261 -3.97 6.82 -9.83
C ASN A 261 -4.03 5.76 -10.95
N MET A 262 -3.98 4.49 -10.56
CA MET A 262 -3.98 3.37 -11.49
C MET A 262 -5.28 3.27 -12.29
N TYR A 263 -6.41 3.52 -11.64
CA TYR A 263 -7.72 3.41 -12.29
C TYR A 263 -7.86 4.46 -13.40
N LEU A 264 -7.44 5.71 -13.12
CA LEU A 264 -7.45 6.77 -14.13
C LEU A 264 -6.41 6.54 -15.22
N ARG A 265 -5.27 5.95 -14.88
CA ARG A 265 -4.27 5.56 -15.86
C ARG A 265 -4.80 4.51 -16.82
N ILE A 266 -5.36 3.42 -16.30
CA ILE A 266 -5.99 2.37 -17.13
C ILE A 266 -7.10 2.98 -17.97
N LEU A 267 -7.93 3.84 -17.39
CA LEU A 267 -9.03 4.50 -18.08
C LEU A 267 -8.54 5.38 -19.24
N SER A 268 -7.46 6.13 -19.06
CA SER A 268 -6.91 6.98 -20.14
C SER A 268 -6.14 6.18 -21.21
N GLU A 269 -5.43 5.11 -20.80
CA GLU A 269 -4.63 4.29 -21.72
C GLU A 269 -5.46 3.26 -22.48
N THR A 270 -6.47 2.65 -21.85
CA THR A 270 -7.21 1.50 -22.40
C THR A 270 -8.73 1.68 -22.41
N GLY A 271 -9.20 2.85 -22.04
CA GLY A 271 -10.62 3.21 -22.03
C GLY A 271 -11.47 2.41 -21.04
N LEU A 272 -12.77 2.45 -21.26
CA LEU A 272 -13.73 1.68 -20.45
C LEU A 272 -13.52 0.17 -20.60
N VAL A 273 -13.11 -0.30 -21.77
CA VAL A 273 -12.86 -1.73 -22.02
C VAL A 273 -11.76 -2.24 -21.09
N GLY A 274 -10.62 -1.55 -21.02
CA GLY A 274 -9.52 -1.98 -20.15
C GLY A 274 -9.86 -1.84 -18.66
N LEU A 275 -10.57 -0.78 -18.26
CA LEU A 275 -11.00 -0.61 -16.88
C LEU A 275 -11.97 -1.73 -16.46
N LEU A 276 -12.88 -2.15 -17.34
CA LEU A 276 -13.81 -3.26 -17.11
C LEU A 276 -13.05 -4.57 -16.90
N PHE A 277 -12.11 -4.91 -17.78
CA PHE A 277 -11.30 -6.12 -17.63
C PHE A 277 -10.46 -6.09 -16.33
N PHE A 278 -9.87 -4.95 -16.01
CA PHE A 278 -9.13 -4.78 -14.76
C PHE A 278 -10.03 -4.97 -13.54
N GLY A 279 -11.22 -4.38 -13.56
CA GLY A 279 -12.23 -4.53 -12.50
C GLY A 279 -12.68 -5.98 -12.35
N LEU A 280 -12.91 -6.71 -13.46
CA LEU A 280 -13.26 -8.13 -13.44
C LEU A 280 -12.15 -8.99 -12.82
N ILE A 281 -10.88 -8.71 -13.11
CA ILE A 281 -9.75 -9.43 -12.49
C ILE A 281 -9.76 -9.22 -10.98
N ILE A 282 -9.90 -7.98 -10.52
CA ILE A 282 -9.97 -7.67 -9.08
C ILE A 282 -11.17 -8.36 -8.43
N LEU A 283 -12.33 -8.29 -9.06
CA LEU A 283 -13.55 -8.95 -8.58
C LEU A 283 -13.37 -10.46 -8.45
N GLN A 284 -12.80 -11.12 -9.48
CA GLN A 284 -12.52 -12.57 -9.44
C GLN A 284 -11.59 -12.95 -8.28
N ILE A 285 -10.57 -12.14 -7.99
CA ILE A 285 -9.69 -12.38 -6.84
C ILE A 285 -10.47 -12.27 -5.54
N PHE A 286 -11.32 -11.25 -5.38
CA PHE A 286 -12.15 -11.10 -4.17
C PHE A 286 -13.17 -12.22 -4.02
N LEU A 287 -13.83 -12.66 -5.09
CA LEU A 287 -14.75 -13.80 -5.10
C LEU A 287 -14.02 -15.09 -4.73
N TRP A 288 -12.84 -15.31 -5.28
CA TRP A 288 -12.00 -16.46 -4.91
C TRP A 288 -11.65 -16.45 -3.42
N CYS A 289 -11.24 -15.31 -2.90
CA CYS A 289 -10.96 -15.15 -1.46
C CYS A 289 -12.20 -15.46 -0.62
N TYR A 290 -13.35 -14.88 -0.97
CA TYR A 290 -14.60 -15.08 -0.26
C TYR A 290 -15.01 -16.55 -0.18
N ASN A 291 -14.97 -17.25 -1.31
CA ASN A 291 -15.33 -18.67 -1.39
C ASN A 291 -14.39 -19.54 -0.54
N ASN A 292 -13.07 -19.28 -0.59
CA ASN A 292 -12.08 -20.06 0.18
C ASN A 292 -12.11 -19.73 1.68
N LEU A 293 -12.46 -18.51 2.06
CA LEU A 293 -12.66 -18.12 3.45
C LEU A 293 -13.92 -18.80 4.03
N LYS A 294 -15.01 -18.82 3.26
CA LYS A 294 -16.29 -19.42 3.71
C LYS A 294 -16.19 -20.95 3.83
N ALA A 295 -15.60 -21.61 2.83
CA ALA A 295 -15.59 -23.08 2.77
C ALA A 295 -14.54 -23.74 3.66
N LYS A 296 -13.34 -23.13 3.79
CA LYS A 296 -12.15 -23.81 4.37
C LYS A 296 -11.41 -23.00 5.43
N ASN A 297 -11.86 -21.81 5.81
CA ASN A 297 -11.12 -20.87 6.67
C ASN A 297 -9.64 -20.71 6.27
N SER A 298 -9.36 -20.67 4.97
CA SER A 298 -8.01 -20.69 4.43
C SER A 298 -7.22 -19.45 4.83
N ILE A 299 -6.10 -19.66 5.55
CA ILE A 299 -5.21 -18.56 5.95
C ILE A 299 -4.58 -17.86 4.73
N VAL A 300 -4.33 -18.61 3.65
CA VAL A 300 -3.80 -18.05 2.40
C VAL A 300 -4.84 -17.11 1.76
N ALA A 301 -6.12 -17.52 1.74
CA ALA A 301 -7.19 -16.66 1.26
C ALA A 301 -7.37 -15.40 2.12
N PHE A 302 -7.22 -15.51 3.44
CA PHE A 302 -7.21 -14.36 4.34
C PHE A 302 -6.10 -13.36 4.00
N ILE A 303 -4.86 -13.84 3.84
CA ILE A 303 -3.72 -13.00 3.51
C ILE A 303 -3.94 -12.28 2.18
N ILE A 304 -4.36 -13.03 1.15
CA ILE A 304 -4.63 -12.45 -0.17
C ILE A 304 -5.75 -11.41 -0.09
N PHE A 305 -6.82 -11.70 0.64
CA PHE A 305 -7.94 -10.76 0.83
C PHE A 305 -7.49 -9.44 1.45
N ILE A 306 -6.76 -9.49 2.57
CA ILE A 306 -6.23 -8.29 3.24
C ILE A 306 -5.24 -7.54 2.34
N SER A 307 -4.34 -8.26 1.65
CA SER A 307 -3.38 -7.65 0.73
C SER A 307 -4.07 -6.97 -0.45
N MET A 308 -5.12 -7.59 -1.03
CA MET A 308 -5.90 -7.03 -2.13
C MET A 308 -6.65 -5.75 -1.74
N ILE A 309 -7.18 -5.67 -0.51
CA ILE A 309 -7.72 -4.41 0.02
C ILE A 309 -6.62 -3.34 0.02
N GLY A 310 -5.44 -3.68 0.53
CA GLY A 310 -4.30 -2.77 0.53
C GLY A 310 -3.91 -2.29 -0.86
N PHE A 311 -3.78 -3.20 -1.84
CA PHE A 311 -3.42 -2.86 -3.22
C PHE A 311 -4.49 -2.01 -3.89
N SER A 312 -5.76 -2.40 -3.79
CA SER A 312 -6.87 -1.69 -4.44
C SER A 312 -6.97 -0.24 -3.92
N LEU A 313 -6.83 -0.02 -2.62
CA LEU A 313 -6.82 1.32 -2.05
C LEU A 313 -5.52 2.09 -2.37
N ASN A 314 -4.37 1.41 -2.42
CA ASN A 314 -3.11 2.05 -2.77
C ASN A 314 -3.09 2.54 -4.23
N TRP A 315 -3.75 1.84 -5.15
CA TRP A 315 -3.88 2.24 -6.55
C TRP A 315 -4.70 3.52 -6.77
N LEU A 316 -5.42 4.01 -5.76
CA LEU A 316 -6.01 5.36 -5.81
C LEU A 316 -4.97 6.49 -5.70
N LYS A 317 -3.75 6.20 -5.24
CA LYS A 317 -2.65 7.17 -5.10
C LYS A 317 -1.37 6.81 -5.84
N MET A 318 -1.33 5.63 -6.46
CA MET A 318 -0.19 5.06 -7.18
C MET A 318 -0.67 4.45 -8.49
N ASP A 319 0.12 4.54 -9.54
CA ASP A 319 -0.20 4.07 -10.89
C ASP A 319 0.75 2.99 -11.40
N SER A 320 1.27 2.14 -10.49
CA SER A 320 2.26 1.14 -10.84
C SER A 320 1.86 -0.27 -10.41
N PHE A 321 2.08 -1.24 -11.31
CA PHE A 321 2.04 -2.67 -10.99
C PHE A 321 3.36 -3.21 -10.43
N ARG A 322 4.34 -2.35 -10.16
CA ARG A 322 5.63 -2.74 -9.54
C ARG A 322 5.50 -3.04 -8.05
N ILE A 323 4.43 -3.74 -7.68
CA ILE A 323 4.19 -4.28 -6.34
C ILE A 323 4.38 -5.80 -6.44
N TYR A 324 5.56 -6.30 -6.12
CA TYR A 324 5.89 -7.73 -6.25
C TYR A 324 4.94 -8.63 -5.46
N PHE A 325 4.44 -8.17 -4.32
CA PHE A 325 3.49 -8.90 -3.48
C PHE A 325 2.14 -9.14 -4.17
N PHE A 326 1.70 -8.27 -5.07
CA PHE A 326 0.50 -8.50 -5.88
C PHE A 326 0.68 -9.72 -6.79
N TRP A 327 1.82 -9.81 -7.47
CA TRP A 327 2.14 -10.95 -8.35
C TRP A 327 2.34 -12.25 -7.58
N LEU A 328 2.88 -12.17 -6.35
CA LEU A 328 2.97 -13.30 -5.44
C LEU A 328 1.58 -13.81 -5.04
N CYS A 329 0.63 -12.92 -4.75
CA CYS A 329 -0.76 -13.31 -4.45
C CYS A 329 -1.41 -14.07 -5.63
N LEU A 330 -1.22 -13.61 -6.87
CA LEU A 330 -1.73 -14.31 -8.05
C LEU A 330 -1.10 -15.70 -8.21
N ALA A 331 0.20 -15.83 -8.00
CA ALA A 331 0.88 -17.12 -8.06
C ALA A 331 0.34 -18.11 -7.01
N LEU A 332 0.08 -17.64 -5.79
CA LEU A 332 -0.51 -18.44 -4.72
C LEU A 332 -1.92 -18.92 -5.05
N ILE A 333 -2.75 -18.07 -5.67
CA ILE A 333 -4.08 -18.46 -6.16
C ILE A 333 -3.94 -19.62 -7.15
N TRP A 334 -3.07 -19.48 -8.15
CA TRP A 334 -2.85 -20.52 -9.17
C TRP A 334 -2.35 -21.84 -8.55
N ILE A 335 -1.44 -21.78 -7.57
CA ILE A 335 -0.94 -22.97 -6.87
C ILE A 335 -2.07 -23.67 -6.11
N VAL A 336 -2.90 -22.93 -5.41
CA VAL A 336 -4.03 -23.49 -4.66
C VAL A 336 -5.04 -24.14 -5.61
N GLU A 337 -5.39 -23.48 -6.71
CA GLU A 337 -6.39 -24.00 -7.67
C GLU A 337 -5.86 -25.21 -8.47
N SER A 338 -4.60 -25.18 -8.91
CA SER A 338 -4.01 -26.32 -9.63
C SER A 338 -4.01 -27.60 -8.78
N ARG A 339 -3.80 -27.47 -7.46
CA ARG A 339 -3.82 -28.63 -6.55
C ARG A 339 -5.20 -29.17 -6.26
N LYS A 340 -6.21 -28.30 -6.18
CA LYS A 340 -7.60 -28.76 -6.06
C LYS A 340 -8.00 -29.59 -7.28
N LYS A 341 -7.56 -29.16 -8.47
CA LYS A 341 -7.84 -29.86 -9.71
C LYS A 341 -7.22 -31.27 -9.71
N MET A 342 -5.94 -31.41 -9.31
CA MET A 342 -5.25 -32.71 -9.20
C MET A 342 -5.79 -33.61 -8.09
N GLN A 343 -6.53 -33.11 -7.12
CA GLN A 343 -7.16 -33.93 -6.07
C GLN A 343 -8.56 -34.42 -6.45
N ASN A 344 -9.17 -33.80 -7.46
CA ASN A 344 -10.50 -34.16 -7.96
C ASN A 344 -10.42 -35.04 -9.23
N GLU A 345 -9.25 -35.18 -9.83
CA GLU A 345 -8.89 -36.16 -10.88
C GLU A 345 -8.33 -37.44 -10.25
#